data_449874b22de750066aed1ea58cb04a3d
#
_entry.id   449874b22de750066aed1ea58cb04a3d
#
_cell.length_a   1.000
_cell.length_b   1.000
_cell.length_c   1.000
_cell.angle_alpha   90.00
_cell.angle_beta   90.00
_cell.angle_gamma   90.00
#
_symmetry.space_group_name_H-M   'P 1'
#
loop_
_entity.id
_entity.type
_entity.pdbx_description
1 polymer ?
#
loop_
_entity_poly.entity_id
_entity_poly.type
_entity_poly.pdbx_seq_one_letter_code
_entity_poly.pdbx_strand_id
1 'polypeptide(L)'
;FQDITIRIPFNPDNDINIQVDIGIKTYEGKNIDVPIEQAGTGMLQILQILAYVLYFEPKLLLLDEPDEHLHPNNQRILAEVLEKISEEKGIQIILCTHSRHLLAALGDSGKIIWMKDGKIKDENADVNKFEILMDIGALDKFDEILGGKYQCVYLTEDSNVQMSEILLKHNGIEDTLVFPFKGCGNIAMVMMLAEFIHQVTPNCYIVIHRVILHNLLHPHGH
;
A
#
# COMPACT_ATOMS: atom_id res chain seq x y z
N PHE A 1 6.94 -13.67 12.11
CA PHE A 1 7.19 -15.14 11.93
C PHE A 1 8.35 -15.69 12.80
N GLN A 2 8.76 -14.96 13.82
CA GLN A 2 9.67 -15.53 14.83
C GLN A 2 8.93 -16.67 15.55
N ASP A 3 9.51 -17.85 15.59
CA ASP A 3 8.99 -19.04 16.29
C ASP A 3 7.95 -19.91 15.53
N ILE A 4 7.95 -19.90 14.19
CA ILE A 4 7.17 -20.86 13.42
C ILE A 4 8.08 -22.03 13.01
N THR A 5 7.62 -23.26 13.28
CA THR A 5 8.31 -24.48 12.88
C THR A 5 7.39 -25.32 12.01
N ILE A 6 7.87 -25.77 10.86
CA ILE A 6 7.14 -26.72 10.02
C ILE A 6 7.58 -28.11 10.41
N ARG A 7 6.62 -28.98 10.70
CA ARG A 7 6.84 -30.39 11.06
C ARG A 7 6.08 -31.28 10.10
N ILE A 8 6.71 -32.37 9.72
CA ILE A 8 6.11 -33.40 8.87
C ILE A 8 6.21 -34.71 9.64
N PRO A 9 5.26 -34.98 10.55
CA PRO A 9 5.22 -36.24 11.29
C PRO A 9 4.71 -37.33 10.34
N PHE A 10 5.62 -37.96 9.58
CA PHE A 10 5.29 -38.99 8.62
C PHE A 10 6.11 -40.27 8.92
N ASN A 11 5.42 -41.36 9.15
CA ASN A 11 6.00 -42.67 9.25
C ASN A 11 5.64 -43.53 8.03
N PRO A 12 6.61 -43.82 7.13
CA PRO A 12 6.34 -44.55 5.88
C PRO A 12 5.69 -45.94 6.07
N ASP A 13 5.88 -46.57 7.26
CA ASP A 13 5.36 -47.89 7.52
C ASP A 13 3.89 -47.89 7.95
N ASN A 14 3.38 -46.77 8.48
CA ASN A 14 2.06 -46.71 9.10
C ASN A 14 1.16 -45.64 8.53
N ASP A 15 1.70 -44.56 7.93
CA ASP A 15 0.94 -43.42 7.50
C ASP A 15 0.64 -43.49 5.99
N ILE A 16 -0.63 -43.36 5.65
CA ILE A 16 -1.11 -43.34 4.26
C ILE A 16 -0.99 -41.93 3.67
N ASN A 17 -1.15 -40.89 4.51
CA ASN A 17 -1.16 -39.48 4.10
C ASN A 17 -0.01 -38.75 4.77
N ILE A 18 0.63 -37.83 4.01
CA ILE A 18 1.61 -36.90 4.56
C ILE A 18 0.84 -35.79 5.26
N GLN A 19 1.05 -35.64 6.55
CA GLN A 19 0.49 -34.54 7.34
C GLN A 19 1.57 -33.47 7.53
N VAL A 20 1.20 -32.21 7.44
CA VAL A 20 2.08 -31.08 7.68
C VAL A 20 1.51 -30.25 8.81
N ASP A 21 2.27 -30.10 9.87
CA ASP A 21 1.89 -29.32 11.04
C ASP A 21 2.75 -28.05 11.15
N ILE A 22 2.13 -26.97 11.62
CA ILE A 22 2.78 -25.70 11.93
C ILE A 22 2.87 -25.59 13.44
N GLY A 23 4.09 -25.61 13.96
CA GLY A 23 4.35 -25.33 15.37
C GLY A 23 4.27 -23.83 15.64
N ILE A 24 3.34 -23.43 16.49
CA ILE A 24 3.10 -22.03 16.88
C ILE A 24 3.34 -21.90 18.38
N LYS A 25 4.01 -20.83 18.78
CA LYS A 25 4.16 -20.49 20.19
C LYS A 25 2.99 -19.62 20.65
N THR A 26 2.25 -20.07 21.63
CA THR A 26 1.15 -19.32 22.23
C THR A 26 1.66 -18.13 23.06
N TYR A 27 0.76 -17.18 23.38
CA TYR A 27 1.06 -16.07 24.30
C TYR A 27 1.53 -16.56 25.70
N GLU A 28 1.12 -17.77 26.11
CA GLU A 28 1.57 -18.41 27.36
C GLU A 28 2.93 -19.12 27.22
N GLY A 29 3.57 -19.05 26.06
CA GLY A 29 4.86 -19.69 25.80
C GLY A 29 4.79 -21.19 25.52
N LYS A 30 3.60 -21.78 25.36
CA LYS A 30 3.41 -23.18 24.97
C LYS A 30 3.54 -23.33 23.46
N ASN A 31 4.22 -24.39 23.02
CA ASN A 31 4.21 -24.77 21.62
C ASN A 31 2.97 -25.63 21.36
N ILE A 32 2.20 -25.28 20.36
CA ILE A 32 1.10 -26.08 19.83
C ILE A 32 1.37 -26.37 18.36
N ASP A 33 1.07 -27.59 17.93
CA ASP A 33 1.12 -27.98 16.54
C ASP A 33 -0.30 -27.90 15.97
N VAL A 34 -0.44 -27.19 14.86
CA VAL A 34 -1.71 -26.95 14.18
C VAL A 34 -1.57 -27.48 12.75
N PRO A 35 -2.50 -28.30 12.26
CA PRO A 35 -2.50 -28.74 10.87
C PRO A 35 -2.42 -27.55 9.91
N ILE A 36 -1.64 -27.68 8.83
CA ILE A 36 -1.42 -26.59 7.87
C ILE A 36 -2.72 -26.07 7.25
N GLU A 37 -3.73 -26.93 7.13
CA GLU A 37 -5.06 -26.60 6.61
C GLU A 37 -5.82 -25.61 7.51
N GLN A 38 -5.42 -25.48 8.77
CA GLN A 38 -5.98 -24.52 9.73
C GLN A 38 -5.21 -23.20 9.76
N ALA A 39 -4.12 -23.09 9.02
CA ALA A 39 -3.39 -21.83 8.90
C ALA A 39 -4.21 -20.79 8.11
N GLY A 40 -4.05 -19.53 8.48
CA GLY A 40 -4.65 -18.44 7.72
C GLY A 40 -4.10 -18.38 6.29
N THR A 41 -4.95 -18.01 5.33
CA THR A 41 -4.62 -17.94 3.90
C THR A 41 -3.36 -17.16 3.59
N GLY A 42 -3.14 -16.03 4.26
CA GLY A 42 -1.93 -15.22 4.07
C GLY A 42 -0.65 -15.94 4.50
N MET A 43 -0.69 -16.74 5.58
CA MET A 43 0.46 -17.54 5.98
C MET A 43 0.76 -18.63 4.94
N LEU A 44 -0.26 -19.31 4.43
CA LEU A 44 -0.10 -20.32 3.39
C LEU A 44 0.52 -19.73 2.13
N GLN A 45 0.13 -18.54 1.74
CA GLN A 45 0.69 -17.84 0.59
C GLN A 45 2.19 -17.56 0.75
N ILE A 46 2.61 -17.05 1.91
CA ILE A 46 4.03 -16.82 2.19
C ILE A 46 4.82 -18.15 2.21
N LEU A 47 4.28 -19.17 2.86
CA LEU A 47 4.91 -20.50 2.88
C LEU A 47 5.05 -21.08 1.48
N GLN A 48 4.06 -20.92 0.62
CA GLN A 48 4.09 -21.36 -0.77
C GLN A 48 5.20 -20.65 -1.57
N ILE A 49 5.32 -19.33 -1.44
CA ILE A 49 6.39 -18.55 -2.10
C ILE A 49 7.76 -19.05 -1.63
N LEU A 50 7.95 -19.17 -0.31
CA LEU A 50 9.21 -19.62 0.27
C LEU A 50 9.56 -21.07 -0.15
N ALA A 51 8.61 -21.99 -0.10
CA ALA A 51 8.81 -23.38 -0.51
C ALA A 51 9.21 -23.45 -1.99
N TYR A 52 8.54 -22.68 -2.85
CA TYR A 52 8.88 -22.62 -4.27
C TYR A 52 10.30 -22.11 -4.50
N VAL A 53 10.67 -21.01 -3.87
CA VAL A 53 12.00 -20.40 -4.00
C VAL A 53 13.09 -21.36 -3.49
N LEU A 54 12.86 -21.99 -2.34
CA LEU A 54 13.83 -22.89 -1.72
C LEU A 54 14.03 -24.19 -2.50
N TYR A 55 12.95 -24.67 -3.14
CA TYR A 55 13.01 -25.94 -3.88
C TYR A 55 13.51 -25.78 -5.32
N PHE A 56 13.04 -24.76 -6.02
CA PHE A 56 13.34 -24.58 -7.45
C PHE A 56 14.51 -23.64 -7.73
N GLU A 57 14.91 -22.80 -6.78
CA GLU A 57 15.96 -21.78 -6.91
C GLU A 57 15.86 -20.98 -8.23
N PRO A 58 14.71 -20.36 -8.53
CA PRO A 58 14.49 -19.70 -9.79
C PRO A 58 15.43 -18.51 -9.97
N LYS A 59 15.81 -18.18 -11.20
CA LYS A 59 16.57 -16.96 -11.51
C LYS A 59 15.67 -15.73 -11.57
N LEU A 60 14.40 -15.93 -11.91
CA LEU A 60 13.37 -14.92 -12.00
C LEU A 60 12.11 -15.42 -11.29
N LEU A 61 11.59 -14.62 -10.37
CA LEU A 61 10.34 -14.86 -9.65
C LEU A 61 9.32 -13.81 -10.06
N LEU A 62 8.17 -14.26 -10.55
CA LEU A 62 7.04 -13.39 -10.90
C LEU A 62 5.94 -13.59 -9.86
N LEU A 63 5.50 -12.50 -9.24
CA LEU A 63 4.47 -12.52 -8.20
C LEU A 63 3.35 -11.56 -8.61
N ASP A 64 2.12 -12.05 -8.57
CA ASP A 64 0.93 -11.26 -8.81
C ASP A 64 0.13 -11.16 -7.51
N GLU A 65 -0.08 -9.93 -7.02
CA GLU A 65 -0.76 -9.60 -5.76
C GLU A 65 -0.31 -10.49 -4.57
N PRO A 66 1.00 -10.60 -4.28
CA PRO A 66 1.50 -11.49 -3.22
C PRO A 66 1.10 -11.05 -1.81
N ASP A 67 0.52 -9.89 -1.68
CA ASP A 67 0.04 -9.27 -0.45
C ASP A 67 -1.46 -9.45 -0.23
N GLU A 68 -2.20 -10.01 -1.20
CA GLU A 68 -3.62 -10.30 -1.04
C GLU A 68 -3.86 -11.17 0.20
N HIS A 69 -4.87 -10.83 1.00
CA HIS A 69 -5.20 -11.49 2.27
C HIS A 69 -4.18 -11.33 3.41
N LEU A 70 -3.08 -10.57 3.22
CA LEU A 70 -2.13 -10.27 4.29
C LEU A 70 -2.54 -9.01 5.08
N HIS A 71 -2.47 -9.12 6.41
CA HIS A 71 -2.54 -7.93 7.26
C HIS A 71 -1.34 -6.99 6.95
N PRO A 72 -1.51 -5.65 7.01
CA PRO A 72 -0.45 -4.68 6.70
C PRO A 72 0.92 -4.97 7.32
N ASN A 73 0.96 -5.41 8.58
CA ASN A 73 2.22 -5.80 9.23
C ASN A 73 2.90 -6.99 8.55
N ASN A 74 2.12 -7.94 8.04
CA ASN A 74 2.65 -9.12 7.35
C ASN A 74 3.11 -8.77 5.92
N GLN A 75 2.52 -7.77 5.29
CA GLN A 75 2.97 -7.26 3.99
C GLN A 75 4.37 -6.66 4.09
N ARG A 76 4.68 -5.94 5.19
CA ARG A 76 6.02 -5.45 5.45
C ARG A 76 7.02 -6.59 5.65
N ILE A 77 6.64 -7.63 6.41
CA ILE A 77 7.48 -8.81 6.60
C ILE A 77 7.71 -9.53 5.26
N LEU A 78 6.68 -9.62 4.41
CA LEU A 78 6.83 -10.19 3.06
C LEU A 78 7.85 -9.40 2.25
N ALA A 79 7.79 -8.07 2.25
CA ALA A 79 8.77 -7.21 1.57
C ALA A 79 10.21 -7.52 2.04
N GLU A 80 10.45 -7.48 3.35
CA GLU A 80 11.76 -7.77 3.95
C GLU A 80 12.30 -9.17 3.55
N VAL A 81 11.39 -10.17 3.48
CA VAL A 81 11.74 -11.52 3.06
C VAL A 81 12.09 -11.60 1.57
N LEU A 82 11.32 -10.92 0.72
CA LEU A 82 11.57 -10.89 -0.72
C LEU A 82 12.89 -10.17 -1.05
N GLU A 83 13.19 -9.05 -0.40
CA GLU A 83 14.48 -8.35 -0.52
C GLU A 83 15.64 -9.26 -0.14
N LYS A 84 15.55 -9.89 1.03
CA LYS A 84 16.58 -10.80 1.51
C LYS A 84 16.80 -11.99 0.56
N ILE A 85 15.73 -12.56 0.01
CA ILE A 85 15.82 -13.62 -1.01
C ILE A 85 16.52 -13.11 -2.26
N SER A 86 16.16 -11.92 -2.74
CA SER A 86 16.77 -11.32 -3.92
C SER A 86 18.26 -11.10 -3.73
N GLU A 87 18.68 -10.55 -2.59
CA GLU A 87 20.08 -10.27 -2.27
C GLU A 87 20.91 -11.53 -2.05
N GLU A 88 20.43 -12.44 -1.16
CA GLU A 88 21.22 -13.62 -0.76
C GLU A 88 21.30 -14.69 -1.85
N LYS A 89 20.26 -14.84 -2.67
CA LYS A 89 20.19 -15.86 -3.70
C LYS A 89 20.40 -15.33 -5.12
N GLY A 90 20.47 -14.00 -5.30
CA GLY A 90 20.61 -13.37 -6.61
C GLY A 90 19.39 -13.59 -7.53
N ILE A 91 18.20 -13.71 -6.95
CA ILE A 91 16.96 -13.93 -7.66
C ILE A 91 16.38 -12.57 -8.06
N GLN A 92 16.11 -12.37 -9.35
CA GLN A 92 15.36 -11.21 -9.80
C GLN A 92 13.88 -11.40 -9.47
N ILE A 93 13.27 -10.43 -8.82
CA ILE A 93 11.85 -10.47 -8.44
C ILE A 93 11.10 -9.36 -9.19
N ILE A 94 10.02 -9.74 -9.87
CA ILE A 94 9.05 -8.80 -10.45
C ILE A 94 7.72 -9.09 -9.78
N LEU A 95 7.14 -8.08 -9.15
CA LEU A 95 5.84 -8.22 -8.49
C LEU A 95 4.87 -7.14 -8.97
N CYS A 96 3.59 -7.51 -9.05
CA CYS A 96 2.49 -6.58 -9.22
C CYS A 96 1.75 -6.46 -7.89
N THR A 97 1.39 -5.26 -7.50
CA THR A 97 0.62 -5.03 -6.27
C THR A 97 -0.20 -3.74 -6.36
N HIS A 98 -1.31 -3.71 -5.65
CA HIS A 98 -2.11 -2.52 -5.37
C HIS A 98 -1.96 -2.09 -3.90
N SER A 99 -1.08 -2.72 -3.13
CA SER A 99 -0.90 -2.41 -1.73
C SER A 99 0.10 -1.30 -1.49
N ARG A 100 -0.39 -0.22 -0.88
CA ARG A 100 0.47 0.85 -0.37
C ARG A 100 1.47 0.37 0.69
N HIS A 101 1.09 -0.61 1.50
CA HIS A 101 1.94 -1.11 2.58
C HIS A 101 3.10 -1.94 2.07
N LEU A 102 2.86 -2.76 1.04
CA LEU A 102 3.92 -3.51 0.38
C LEU A 102 4.83 -2.56 -0.40
N LEU A 103 4.24 -1.60 -1.14
CA LEU A 103 4.98 -0.60 -1.90
C LEU A 103 5.89 0.25 -1.01
N ALA A 104 5.35 0.75 0.12
CA ALA A 104 6.12 1.50 1.12
C ALA A 104 7.26 0.70 1.73
N ALA A 105 7.02 -0.58 1.99
CA ALA A 105 8.03 -1.44 2.58
C ALA A 105 9.16 -1.80 1.62
N LEU A 106 8.89 -1.92 0.32
CA LEU A 106 9.90 -2.16 -0.72
C LEU A 106 10.68 -0.89 -1.10
N GLY A 107 10.17 0.25 -0.79
CA GLY A 107 10.76 1.58 -0.82
C GLY A 107 11.88 1.78 -1.86
N ASP A 108 13.09 2.01 -1.34
CA ASP A 108 14.27 2.36 -2.13
C ASP A 108 14.98 1.15 -2.75
N SER A 109 14.55 -0.07 -2.44
CA SER A 109 15.24 -1.31 -2.85
C SER A 109 14.91 -1.76 -4.29
N GLY A 110 13.88 -1.17 -4.91
CA GLY A 110 13.40 -1.60 -6.21
C GLY A 110 13.06 -0.48 -7.19
N LYS A 111 13.00 -0.83 -8.47
CA LYS A 111 12.49 0.04 -9.52
C LYS A 111 10.97 -0.09 -9.58
N ILE A 112 10.25 1.02 -9.43
CA ILE A 112 8.80 1.07 -9.55
C ILE A 112 8.41 1.45 -10.96
N ILE A 113 7.54 0.65 -11.57
CA ILE A 113 6.98 0.87 -12.90
C ILE A 113 5.48 1.04 -12.76
N TRP A 114 5.00 2.23 -13.07
CA TRP A 114 3.55 2.45 -13.09
C TRP A 114 2.95 2.06 -14.42
N MET A 115 1.98 1.14 -14.36
CA MET A 115 1.26 0.66 -15.53
C MET A 115 -0.23 0.97 -15.42
N LYS A 116 -0.83 1.42 -16.54
CA LYS A 116 -2.28 1.58 -16.68
C LYS A 116 -2.71 1.27 -18.10
N ASP A 117 -3.85 0.60 -18.27
CA ASP A 117 -4.42 0.18 -19.55
C ASP A 117 -3.40 -0.57 -20.42
N GLY A 118 -2.58 -1.43 -19.81
CA GLY A 118 -1.55 -2.21 -20.48
C GLY A 118 -0.35 -1.41 -21.01
N LYS A 119 -0.19 -0.15 -20.59
CA LYS A 119 0.91 0.74 -21.00
C LYS A 119 1.69 1.23 -19.78
N ILE A 120 2.99 1.35 -19.95
CA ILE A 120 3.85 2.01 -18.96
C ILE A 120 3.57 3.51 -19.00
N LYS A 121 3.23 4.07 -17.86
CA LYS A 121 3.00 5.51 -17.68
C LYS A 121 4.24 6.19 -17.12
N ASP A 122 4.91 5.56 -16.16
CA ASP A 122 6.15 6.04 -15.59
C ASP A 122 7.06 4.85 -15.28
N GLU A 123 8.31 4.92 -15.70
CA GLU A 123 9.32 3.87 -15.50
C GLU A 123 10.16 4.10 -14.23
N ASN A 124 10.11 5.28 -13.63
CA ASN A 124 10.88 5.64 -12.43
C ASN A 124 9.97 6.38 -11.43
N ALA A 125 8.82 5.76 -11.15
CA ALA A 125 7.84 6.34 -10.25
C ALA A 125 8.42 6.54 -8.84
N ASP A 126 8.24 7.73 -8.30
CA ASP A 126 8.65 8.06 -6.94
C ASP A 126 7.67 7.43 -5.95
N VAL A 127 8.16 6.54 -5.07
CA VAL A 127 7.36 5.82 -4.06
C VAL A 127 6.54 6.78 -3.21
N ASN A 128 7.14 7.87 -2.75
CA ASN A 128 6.47 8.81 -1.85
C ASN A 128 5.26 9.47 -2.53
N LYS A 129 5.36 9.77 -3.83
CA LYS A 129 4.23 10.31 -4.61
C LYS A 129 3.09 9.32 -4.76
N PHE A 130 3.42 8.03 -4.98
CA PHE A 130 2.40 6.98 -5.10
C PHE A 130 1.71 6.69 -3.78
N GLU A 131 2.44 6.65 -2.67
CA GLU A 131 1.85 6.50 -1.33
C GLU A 131 0.82 7.59 -1.05
N ILE A 132 1.17 8.84 -1.34
CA ILE A 132 0.27 9.98 -1.15
C ILE A 132 -0.99 9.83 -2.01
N LEU A 133 -0.84 9.48 -3.28
CA LEU A 133 -1.96 9.30 -4.19
C LEU A 133 -2.88 8.15 -3.78
N MET A 134 -2.30 7.05 -3.30
CA MET A 134 -3.05 5.92 -2.76
C MET A 134 -3.78 6.26 -1.47
N ASP A 135 -3.14 6.98 -0.56
CA ASP A 135 -3.73 7.37 0.73
C ASP A 135 -4.94 8.28 0.60
N ILE A 136 -4.93 9.17 -0.38
CA ILE A 136 -6.06 10.07 -0.66
C ILE A 136 -7.07 9.46 -1.63
N GLY A 137 -6.84 8.23 -2.13
CA GLY A 137 -7.71 7.61 -3.13
C GLY A 137 -7.73 8.34 -4.48
N ALA A 138 -6.65 9.05 -4.80
CA ALA A 138 -6.55 9.88 -5.99
C ALA A 138 -5.89 9.18 -7.18
N LEU A 139 -5.37 7.97 -6.99
CA LEU A 139 -4.63 7.25 -8.03
C LEU A 139 -5.46 7.06 -9.30
N ASP A 140 -6.74 6.71 -9.15
CA ASP A 140 -7.63 6.49 -10.29
C ASP A 140 -7.94 7.77 -11.09
N LYS A 141 -7.87 8.94 -10.43
CA LYS A 141 -8.16 10.24 -11.04
C LYS A 141 -6.92 11.01 -11.47
N PHE A 142 -5.76 10.48 -11.16
CA PHE A 142 -4.49 11.15 -11.46
C PHE A 142 -4.28 11.35 -12.98
N ASP A 143 -4.65 10.36 -13.79
CA ASP A 143 -4.62 10.48 -15.24
C ASP A 143 -5.56 11.56 -15.77
N GLU A 144 -6.70 11.74 -15.12
CA GLU A 144 -7.67 12.80 -15.49
C GLU A 144 -7.08 14.17 -15.19
N ILE A 145 -6.31 14.30 -14.11
CA ILE A 145 -5.58 15.53 -13.76
C ILE A 145 -4.49 15.78 -14.80
N LEU A 146 -3.65 14.76 -15.09
CA LEU A 146 -2.58 14.87 -16.09
C LEU A 146 -3.10 15.13 -17.50
N GLY A 147 -4.26 14.57 -17.84
CA GLY A 147 -4.94 14.77 -19.11
C GLY A 147 -5.59 16.16 -19.27
N GLY A 148 -5.49 17.03 -18.26
CA GLY A 148 -6.06 18.38 -18.30
C GLY A 148 -7.59 18.42 -18.24
N LYS A 149 -8.23 17.37 -17.72
CA LYS A 149 -9.67 17.30 -17.56
C LYS A 149 -10.17 18.33 -16.53
N TYR A 150 -9.35 18.65 -15.53
CA TYR A 150 -9.67 19.57 -14.46
C TYR A 150 -8.82 20.83 -14.54
N GLN A 151 -9.48 21.97 -14.44
CA GLN A 151 -8.82 23.27 -14.34
C GLN A 151 -8.43 23.62 -12.91
N CYS A 152 -9.09 22.99 -11.94
CA CYS A 152 -8.86 23.23 -10.53
C CYS A 152 -8.88 21.91 -9.73
N VAL A 153 -7.94 21.76 -8.81
CA VAL A 153 -7.96 20.72 -7.78
C VAL A 153 -8.19 21.40 -6.43
N TYR A 154 -9.31 21.07 -5.80
CA TYR A 154 -9.72 21.62 -4.51
C TYR A 154 -9.50 20.59 -3.41
N LEU A 155 -8.49 20.83 -2.59
CA LEU A 155 -8.12 19.97 -1.46
C LEU A 155 -8.81 20.50 -0.20
N THR A 156 -9.68 19.70 0.42
CA THR A 156 -10.48 20.14 1.57
C THR A 156 -10.32 19.23 2.78
N GLU A 157 -10.32 19.83 3.96
CA GLU A 157 -10.37 19.10 5.23
C GLU A 157 -11.76 18.48 5.49
N ASP A 158 -12.80 19.03 4.85
CA ASP A 158 -14.17 18.55 5.00
C ASP A 158 -14.36 17.21 4.28
N SER A 159 -14.97 16.26 5.00
CA SER A 159 -15.33 14.96 4.44
C SER A 159 -16.56 15.02 3.51
N ASN A 160 -17.31 16.12 3.52
CA ASN A 160 -18.48 16.29 2.68
C ASN A 160 -18.11 16.88 1.30
N VAL A 161 -17.58 16.01 0.43
CA VAL A 161 -17.18 16.36 -0.94
C VAL A 161 -18.34 16.97 -1.74
N GLN A 162 -19.56 16.43 -1.60
CA GLN A 162 -20.74 16.88 -2.35
C GLN A 162 -21.08 18.34 -2.05
N MET A 163 -20.96 18.76 -0.80
CA MET A 163 -21.22 20.15 -0.41
C MET A 163 -20.20 21.10 -1.07
N SER A 164 -18.93 20.72 -1.05
CA SER A 164 -17.86 21.49 -1.69
C SER A 164 -18.07 21.60 -3.21
N GLU A 165 -18.43 20.50 -3.87
CA GLU A 165 -18.74 20.49 -5.30
C GLU A 165 -19.93 21.42 -5.67
N ILE A 166 -21.00 21.39 -4.88
CA ILE A 166 -22.17 22.25 -5.08
C ILE A 166 -21.77 23.72 -4.91
N LEU A 167 -21.00 24.05 -3.88
CA LEU A 167 -20.55 25.43 -3.63
C LEU A 167 -19.67 25.95 -4.76
N LEU A 168 -18.73 25.14 -5.25
CA LEU A 168 -17.84 25.52 -6.35
C LEU A 168 -18.62 25.75 -7.63
N LYS A 169 -19.53 24.84 -8.00
CA LYS A 169 -20.41 24.99 -9.18
C LYS A 169 -21.29 26.22 -9.08
N HIS A 170 -21.89 26.50 -7.91
CA HIS A 170 -22.74 27.67 -7.71
C HIS A 170 -21.97 28.99 -7.87
N ASN A 171 -20.66 28.98 -7.63
CA ASN A 171 -19.78 30.13 -7.83
C ASN A 171 -19.12 30.16 -9.23
N GLY A 172 -19.59 29.33 -10.17
CA GLY A 172 -19.11 29.31 -11.55
C GLY A 172 -17.74 28.65 -11.73
N ILE A 173 -17.26 27.89 -10.74
CA ILE A 173 -16.02 27.12 -10.83
C ILE A 173 -16.39 25.71 -11.26
N GLU A 174 -16.37 25.51 -12.58
CA GLU A 174 -16.62 24.21 -13.21
C GLU A 174 -15.29 23.47 -13.40
N ASP A 175 -15.35 22.19 -13.77
CA ASP A 175 -14.16 21.34 -14.01
C ASP A 175 -13.19 21.29 -12.83
N THR A 176 -13.75 21.17 -11.62
CA THR A 176 -12.99 21.07 -10.37
C THR A 176 -13.02 19.65 -9.83
N LEU A 177 -11.86 19.14 -9.47
CA LEU A 177 -11.73 17.90 -8.73
C LEU A 177 -11.60 18.19 -7.23
N VAL A 178 -12.52 17.64 -6.44
CA VAL A 178 -12.53 17.84 -4.99
C VAL A 178 -11.96 16.62 -4.28
N PHE A 179 -10.92 16.83 -3.45
CA PHE A 179 -10.32 15.78 -2.61
C PHE A 179 -10.42 16.11 -1.13
N PRO A 180 -11.02 15.23 -0.31
CA PRO A 180 -11.00 15.34 1.13
C PRO A 180 -9.71 14.73 1.71
N PHE A 181 -8.96 15.49 2.55
CA PHE A 181 -7.73 14.99 3.18
C PHE A 181 -7.84 14.68 4.68
N LYS A 182 -9.05 14.67 5.23
CA LYS A 182 -9.40 14.18 6.56
C LYS A 182 -8.40 14.56 7.68
N GLY A 183 -8.38 15.86 8.06
CA GLY A 183 -7.74 16.33 9.30
C GLY A 183 -6.35 16.93 9.17
N CYS A 184 -5.98 17.73 10.20
CA CYS A 184 -4.77 18.55 10.21
C CYS A 184 -3.45 17.76 10.17
N GLY A 185 -3.45 16.49 10.53
CA GLY A 185 -2.24 15.64 10.50
C GLY A 185 -1.69 15.41 9.10
N ASN A 186 -2.54 15.57 8.08
CA ASN A 186 -2.18 15.28 6.69
C ASN A 186 -1.74 16.50 5.88
N ILE A 187 -1.60 17.68 6.52
CA ILE A 187 -1.30 18.92 5.80
C ILE A 187 0.05 18.87 5.05
N ALA A 188 1.07 18.23 5.62
CA ALA A 188 2.36 18.07 4.96
C ALA A 188 2.22 17.25 3.67
N MET A 189 1.46 16.16 3.71
CA MET A 189 1.12 15.33 2.57
C MET A 189 0.36 16.12 1.50
N VAL A 190 -0.62 16.92 1.92
CA VAL A 190 -1.41 17.78 1.01
C VAL A 190 -0.54 18.80 0.30
N MET A 191 0.41 19.41 1.01
CA MET A 191 1.36 20.36 0.41
C MET A 191 2.27 19.68 -0.61
N MET A 192 2.79 18.50 -0.32
CA MET A 192 3.60 17.72 -1.27
C MET A 192 2.79 17.34 -2.51
N LEU A 193 1.53 16.92 -2.34
CA LEU A 193 0.64 16.62 -3.46
C LEU A 193 0.37 17.87 -4.32
N ALA A 194 0.10 18.99 -3.68
CA ALA A 194 -0.13 20.27 -4.39
C ALA A 194 1.09 20.66 -5.21
N GLU A 195 2.29 20.58 -4.63
CA GLU A 195 3.53 20.86 -5.31
C GLU A 195 3.74 19.92 -6.52
N PHE A 196 3.47 18.63 -6.32
CA PHE A 196 3.58 17.65 -7.39
C PHE A 196 2.59 17.91 -8.53
N ILE A 197 1.30 18.15 -8.24
CA ILE A 197 0.31 18.51 -9.26
C ILE A 197 0.74 19.75 -10.02
N HIS A 198 1.26 20.75 -9.32
CA HIS A 198 1.73 21.99 -9.95
C HIS A 198 2.92 21.76 -10.89
N GLN A 199 3.84 20.85 -10.54
CA GLN A 199 4.98 20.50 -11.40
C GLN A 199 4.56 19.80 -12.71
N VAL A 200 3.57 18.90 -12.63
CA VAL A 200 3.11 18.10 -13.80
C VAL A 200 2.01 18.79 -14.61
N THR A 201 1.24 19.66 -14.00
CA THR A 201 0.14 20.42 -14.63
C THR A 201 0.19 21.90 -14.21
N PRO A 202 1.14 22.69 -14.74
CA PRO A 202 1.35 24.07 -14.29
C PRO A 202 0.15 25.00 -14.56
N ASN A 203 -0.78 24.61 -15.42
CA ASN A 203 -2.00 25.38 -15.73
C ASN A 203 -3.20 24.99 -14.86
N CYS A 204 -3.06 24.02 -13.95
CA CYS A 204 -4.10 23.62 -13.02
C CYS A 204 -4.01 24.45 -11.73
N TYR A 205 -5.09 25.08 -11.34
CA TYR A 205 -5.17 25.81 -10.08
C TYR A 205 -5.33 24.82 -8.93
N ILE A 206 -4.58 25.01 -7.84
CA ILE A 206 -4.66 24.18 -6.65
C ILE A 206 -5.14 25.07 -5.51
N VAL A 207 -6.24 24.66 -4.90
CA VAL A 207 -6.85 25.36 -3.76
C VAL A 207 -6.85 24.43 -2.57
N ILE A 208 -6.25 24.86 -1.45
CA ILE A 208 -6.22 24.12 -0.20
C ILE A 208 -7.15 24.84 0.78
N HIS A 209 -8.25 24.18 1.13
CA HIS A 209 -9.22 24.70 2.10
C HIS A 209 -9.02 24.01 3.44
N ARG A 210 -8.71 24.82 4.45
CA ARG A 210 -8.55 24.37 5.84
C ARG A 210 -9.57 25.08 6.72
N VAL A 211 -10.27 24.33 7.54
CA VAL A 211 -11.10 24.92 8.62
C VAL A 211 -10.16 25.33 9.75
N ILE A 212 -9.86 26.61 9.83
CA ILE A 212 -9.14 27.16 10.98
C ILE A 212 -10.16 27.31 12.11
N LEU A 213 -10.20 26.38 13.03
CA LEU A 213 -10.83 26.59 14.33
C LEU A 213 -9.99 27.66 15.06
N HIS A 214 -10.39 28.91 14.95
CA HIS A 214 -9.97 29.94 15.90
C HIS A 214 -10.49 29.52 17.27
N ASN A 215 -9.64 28.86 18.07
CA ASN A 215 -9.81 28.88 19.51
C ASN A 215 -9.70 30.35 19.92
N LEU A 216 -10.83 31.00 20.03
CA LEU A 216 -11.00 32.20 20.84
C LEU A 216 -10.74 31.80 22.30
N LEU A 217 -9.48 31.71 22.66
CA LEU A 217 -9.05 31.80 24.05
C LEU A 217 -9.38 33.22 24.48
N HIS A 218 -10.49 33.38 25.16
CA HIS A 218 -10.73 34.56 25.98
C HIS A 218 -9.55 34.73 26.94
N PRO A 219 -8.89 35.88 26.97
CA PRO A 219 -8.02 36.21 28.07
C PRO A 219 -8.93 36.51 29.26
N HIS A 220 -9.07 35.59 30.18
CA HIS A 220 -9.55 35.95 31.52
C HIS A 220 -8.41 36.73 32.19
N GLY A 221 -8.52 38.04 32.12
CA GLY A 221 -7.93 38.89 33.11
C GLY A 221 -8.61 38.70 34.48
N HIS A 222 -7.86 38.39 35.45
CA HIS A 222 -7.76 39.05 36.76
C HIS A 222 -6.71 38.32 37.58
#